data_dea5687f9c4ec0cc9ec47a47c971360b
#
_entry.id   dea5687f9c4ec0cc9ec47a47c971360b
#
_cell.length_a   1.000
_cell.length_b   1.000
_cell.length_c   1.000
_cell.angle_alpha   90.00
_cell.angle_beta   90.00
_cell.angle_gamma   90.00
#
_symmetry.space_group_name_H-M   'P 1'
#
loop_
_entity.id
_entity.type
_entity.pdbx_description
1 polymer ?
#
loop_
_entity_poly.entity_id
_entity_poly.type
_entity_poly.pdbx_seq_one_letter_code
_entity_poly.pdbx_strand_id
1 'polypeptide(L)'
;MEHGDKTDEKSEKIQNAVVQSDAVKKQKGEMKPKTGFGNIKIKLLLILVVVAIFAGAYIVFTGNVALGQTVKAGDNIEVNYTGTFTNGTVFDSTSLHGKPFNFTVGAGQVIPGFDQGVLGMAVGQTRTITIPSNEAYGPVNPALIIPVPISAFAGQKVKVGESFGENVSGHVVYGVVTSVNTTNATLDFNPPLAGKTLIFKITVLSIQK
;
A
#
# COMPACT_ATOMS: atom_id res chain seq x y z
N MET A 1 0.58 -39.94 54.18
CA MET A 1 1.19 -41.11 53.55
C MET A 1 0.49 -41.35 52.24
N GLU A 2 1.04 -40.81 51.16
CA GLU A 2 0.63 -41.14 49.78
C GLU A 2 1.66 -40.54 48.80
N HIS A 3 2.75 -41.22 48.63
CA HIS A 3 3.80 -40.85 47.69
C HIS A 3 4.37 -42.11 47.08
N GLY A 4 3.62 -42.80 46.21
CA GLY A 4 4.05 -44.08 45.66
C GLY A 4 3.45 -44.51 44.32
N ASP A 5 2.72 -43.63 43.60
CA ASP A 5 1.97 -44.13 42.42
C ASP A 5 2.25 -43.36 41.07
N LYS A 6 3.23 -42.48 41.00
CA LYS A 6 3.51 -41.78 39.76
C LYS A 6 4.79 -42.24 39.01
N THR A 7 5.59 -43.08 39.59
CA THR A 7 6.84 -43.57 39.02
C THR A 7 6.63 -44.82 38.20
N ASP A 8 5.68 -45.67 38.58
CA ASP A 8 5.45 -46.95 37.86
C ASP A 8 4.73 -46.78 36.53
N GLU A 9 3.76 -45.84 36.45
CA GLU A 9 3.02 -45.56 35.21
C GLU A 9 3.91 -44.96 34.12
N LYS A 10 4.93 -44.21 34.49
CA LYS A 10 5.88 -43.60 33.55
C LYS A 10 6.88 -44.63 33.00
N SER A 11 7.25 -45.59 33.81
CA SER A 11 8.15 -46.70 33.43
C SER A 11 7.47 -47.67 32.45
N GLU A 12 6.19 -47.96 32.67
CA GLU A 12 5.40 -48.84 31.82
C GLU A 12 5.13 -48.23 30.44
N LYS A 13 4.88 -46.91 30.34
CA LYS A 13 4.71 -46.20 29.08
C LYS A 13 6.00 -46.16 28.24
N ILE A 14 7.15 -46.05 28.89
CA ILE A 14 8.45 -46.06 28.20
C ILE A 14 8.76 -47.46 27.67
N GLN A 15 8.46 -48.51 28.46
CA GLN A 15 8.68 -49.89 28.07
C GLN A 15 7.82 -50.31 26.87
N ASN A 16 6.56 -49.90 26.84
CA ASN A 16 5.66 -50.15 25.71
C ASN A 16 6.05 -49.40 24.44
N ALA A 17 6.59 -48.17 24.55
CA ALA A 17 7.10 -47.42 23.40
C ALA A 17 8.36 -48.04 22.76
N VAL A 18 9.22 -48.64 23.58
CA VAL A 18 10.45 -49.35 23.10
C VAL A 18 10.09 -50.66 22.40
N VAL A 19 9.14 -51.43 22.93
CA VAL A 19 8.68 -52.69 22.30
C VAL A 19 7.99 -52.43 20.95
N GLN A 20 7.25 -51.34 20.81
CA GLN A 20 6.64 -50.97 19.52
C GLN A 20 7.67 -50.50 18.50
N SER A 21 8.75 -49.81 18.92
CA SER A 21 9.81 -49.36 18.00
C SER A 21 10.60 -50.54 17.39
N ASP A 22 10.79 -51.62 18.17
CA ASP A 22 11.52 -52.79 17.68
C ASP A 22 10.66 -53.68 16.77
N ALA A 23 9.34 -53.71 16.98
CA ALA A 23 8.41 -54.41 16.08
C ALA A 23 8.33 -53.74 14.69
N VAL A 24 8.40 -52.41 14.64
CA VAL A 24 8.42 -51.67 13.37
C VAL A 24 9.75 -51.84 12.61
N LYS A 25 10.88 -52.00 13.32
CA LYS A 25 12.17 -52.26 12.68
C LYS A 25 12.29 -53.68 12.08
N LYS A 26 11.56 -54.65 12.62
CA LYS A 26 11.60 -56.02 12.13
C LYS A 26 10.76 -56.29 10.88
N GLN A 27 9.83 -55.38 10.53
CA GLN A 27 9.07 -55.47 9.27
C GLN A 27 9.73 -54.78 8.07
N LYS A 28 10.87 -54.08 8.25
CA LYS A 28 11.59 -53.39 7.17
C LYS A 28 12.80 -54.17 6.64
N GLY A 29 12.84 -55.48 6.91
CA GLY A 29 13.85 -56.40 6.40
C GLY A 29 13.32 -57.16 5.20
N GLU A 30 14.07 -57.09 4.12
CA GLU A 30 13.98 -57.89 2.88
C GLU A 30 12.91 -57.48 1.84
N MET A 31 13.14 -56.35 1.21
CA MET A 31 12.82 -56.22 -0.20
C MET A 31 14.12 -56.20 -1.01
N LYS A 32 14.51 -57.37 -1.50
CA LYS A 32 15.58 -57.52 -2.51
C LYS A 32 15.14 -56.80 -3.79
N PRO A 33 15.93 -55.87 -4.36
CA PRO A 33 15.61 -55.28 -5.66
C PRO A 33 15.73 -56.37 -6.73
N LYS A 34 14.65 -56.76 -7.36
CA LYS A 34 14.68 -57.52 -8.61
C LYS A 34 15.25 -56.60 -9.69
N THR A 35 16.49 -56.75 -10.03
CA THR A 35 17.12 -56.19 -11.22
C THR A 35 16.46 -56.79 -12.46
N GLY A 36 15.39 -56.13 -12.92
CA GLY A 36 14.82 -56.33 -14.25
C GLY A 36 15.43 -55.31 -15.21
N PHE A 37 16.33 -55.74 -16.05
CA PHE A 37 16.85 -55.02 -17.21
C PHE A 37 15.74 -54.81 -18.25
N GLY A 38 14.77 -53.99 -17.95
CA GLY A 38 13.73 -53.63 -18.87
C GLY A 38 13.23 -52.25 -18.48
N ASN A 39 13.52 -51.27 -19.34
CA ASN A 39 12.87 -49.95 -19.38
C ASN A 39 13.74 -48.72 -19.05
N ILE A 40 15.02 -48.72 -19.48
CA ILE A 40 15.78 -47.46 -19.61
C ILE A 40 14.99 -46.52 -20.53
N LYS A 41 14.38 -47.03 -21.60
CA LYS A 41 13.52 -46.24 -22.52
C LYS A 41 12.29 -45.66 -21.84
N ILE A 42 11.62 -46.40 -20.93
CA ILE A 42 10.44 -45.91 -20.19
C ILE A 42 10.86 -44.89 -19.12
N LYS A 43 11.96 -45.09 -18.43
CA LYS A 43 12.48 -44.08 -17.47
C LYS A 43 12.91 -42.79 -18.18
N LEU A 44 13.55 -42.89 -19.35
CA LEU A 44 13.91 -41.73 -20.16
C LEU A 44 12.66 -41.00 -20.66
N LEU A 45 11.62 -41.74 -21.08
CA LEU A 45 10.34 -41.18 -21.51
C LEU A 45 9.62 -40.42 -20.36
N LEU A 46 9.62 -41.02 -19.16
CA LEU A 46 9.02 -40.37 -17.99
C LEU A 46 9.78 -39.12 -17.57
N ILE A 47 11.11 -39.10 -17.66
CA ILE A 47 11.92 -37.90 -17.38
C ILE A 47 11.62 -36.82 -18.42
N LEU A 48 11.51 -37.16 -19.70
CA LEU A 48 11.15 -36.19 -20.76
C LEU A 48 9.74 -35.64 -20.57
N VAL A 49 8.78 -36.45 -20.16
CA VAL A 49 7.42 -35.97 -19.84
C VAL A 49 7.41 -35.02 -18.64
N VAL A 50 8.13 -35.35 -17.59
CA VAL A 50 8.26 -34.47 -16.40
C VAL A 50 8.95 -33.16 -16.77
N VAL A 51 10.04 -33.21 -17.55
CA VAL A 51 10.72 -31.98 -18.04
C VAL A 51 9.80 -31.17 -18.94
N ALA A 52 9.01 -31.81 -19.82
CA ALA A 52 8.03 -31.12 -20.66
C ALA A 52 6.91 -30.46 -19.85
N ILE A 53 6.43 -31.11 -18.77
CA ILE A 53 5.43 -30.55 -17.85
C ILE A 53 6.04 -29.35 -17.09
N PHE A 54 7.27 -29.46 -16.56
CA PHE A 54 7.92 -28.36 -15.89
C PHE A 54 8.31 -27.21 -16.85
N ALA A 55 8.75 -27.52 -18.07
CA ALA A 55 8.99 -26.52 -19.11
C ALA A 55 7.68 -25.85 -19.55
N GLY A 56 6.59 -26.61 -19.71
CA GLY A 56 5.25 -26.08 -20.00
C GLY A 56 4.74 -25.20 -18.86
N ALA A 57 4.86 -25.64 -17.60
CA ALA A 57 4.50 -24.84 -16.43
C ALA A 57 5.38 -23.58 -16.30
N TYR A 58 6.68 -23.68 -16.62
CA TYR A 58 7.60 -22.54 -16.62
C TYR A 58 7.23 -21.53 -17.70
N ILE A 59 6.88 -21.97 -18.92
CA ILE A 59 6.41 -21.11 -20.01
C ILE A 59 5.06 -20.46 -19.66
N VAL A 60 4.12 -21.20 -19.04
CA VAL A 60 2.86 -20.63 -18.57
C VAL A 60 3.09 -19.63 -17.43
N PHE A 61 4.03 -19.91 -16.53
CA PHE A 61 4.38 -18.99 -15.44
C PHE A 61 5.19 -17.77 -15.90
N THR A 62 6.06 -17.91 -16.91
CA THR A 62 6.85 -16.82 -17.47
C THR A 62 6.20 -16.15 -18.69
N GLY A 63 5.27 -16.83 -19.36
CA GLY A 63 4.68 -16.41 -20.64
C GLY A 63 3.49 -15.47 -20.54
N ASN A 64 3.01 -15.15 -19.32
CA ASN A 64 1.93 -14.18 -19.11
C ASN A 64 2.31 -13.02 -18.19
N VAL A 65 3.56 -12.60 -18.19
CA VAL A 65 3.79 -11.17 -18.04
C VAL A 65 3.51 -10.58 -19.42
N ALA A 66 2.23 -10.42 -19.76
CA ALA A 66 1.86 -9.39 -20.71
C ALA A 66 2.60 -8.17 -20.19
N LEU A 67 3.53 -7.62 -20.97
CA LEU A 67 4.06 -6.27 -20.75
C LEU A 67 2.85 -5.36 -20.90
N GLY A 68 2.03 -5.34 -19.82
CA GLY A 68 0.81 -4.57 -19.75
C GLY A 68 1.20 -3.14 -20.07
N GLN A 69 0.36 -2.48 -20.83
CA GLN A 69 0.51 -1.07 -21.11
C GLN A 69 0.82 -0.35 -19.79
N THR A 70 1.95 0.36 -19.75
CA THR A 70 2.35 1.16 -18.61
C THR A 70 2.06 2.62 -18.87
N VAL A 71 1.72 3.33 -17.80
CA VAL A 71 1.42 4.76 -17.79
C VAL A 71 2.61 5.57 -18.32
N LYS A 72 2.34 6.45 -19.28
CA LYS A 72 3.29 7.41 -19.86
C LYS A 72 2.72 8.82 -19.79
N ALA A 73 3.58 9.81 -19.93
CA ALA A 73 3.13 11.20 -20.08
C ALA A 73 2.23 11.32 -21.33
N GLY A 74 1.12 12.06 -21.19
CA GLY A 74 0.09 12.22 -22.21
C GLY A 74 -1.02 11.16 -22.18
N ASP A 75 -0.86 10.04 -21.46
CA ASP A 75 -1.94 9.07 -21.31
C ASP A 75 -3.06 9.64 -20.42
N ASN A 76 -4.31 9.36 -20.80
CA ASN A 76 -5.45 9.58 -19.92
C ASN A 76 -5.65 8.32 -19.06
N ILE A 77 -5.58 8.46 -17.75
CA ILE A 77 -5.67 7.32 -16.84
C ILE A 77 -6.81 7.48 -15.84
N GLU A 78 -7.37 6.35 -15.44
CA GLU A 78 -8.33 6.26 -14.37
C GLU A 78 -7.70 5.54 -13.18
N VAL A 79 -7.82 6.11 -12.00
CA VAL A 79 -7.19 5.60 -10.77
C VAL A 79 -8.16 5.61 -9.60
N ASN A 80 -7.97 4.66 -8.69
CA ASN A 80 -8.41 4.79 -7.31
C ASN A 80 -7.23 5.25 -6.45
N TYR A 81 -7.49 6.16 -5.52
CA TYR A 81 -6.48 6.58 -4.57
C TYR A 81 -7.04 6.78 -3.15
N THR A 82 -6.14 6.75 -2.19
CA THR A 82 -6.35 7.22 -0.81
C THR A 82 -5.15 8.05 -0.42
N GLY A 83 -5.41 9.32 -0.07
CA GLY A 83 -4.43 10.28 0.43
C GLY A 83 -4.46 10.34 1.95
N THR A 84 -3.29 10.20 2.57
CA THR A 84 -3.12 10.25 4.02
C THR A 84 -2.00 11.20 4.41
N PHE A 85 -2.11 11.78 5.60
CA PHE A 85 -0.98 12.41 6.27
C PHE A 85 -0.01 11.37 6.82
N THR A 86 1.17 11.80 7.26
CA THR A 86 2.20 10.93 7.86
C THR A 86 1.74 10.23 9.14
N ASN A 87 0.72 10.76 9.82
CA ASN A 87 0.10 10.14 10.99
C ASN A 87 -1.00 9.12 10.63
N GLY A 88 -1.23 8.84 9.33
CA GLY A 88 -2.22 7.89 8.85
C GLY A 88 -3.64 8.46 8.69
N THR A 89 -3.90 9.72 9.09
CA THR A 89 -5.22 10.33 8.90
C THR A 89 -5.51 10.53 7.41
N VAL A 90 -6.63 10.00 6.94
CA VAL A 90 -7.11 10.19 5.56
C VAL A 90 -7.61 11.62 5.41
N PHE A 91 -7.11 12.33 4.39
CA PHE A 91 -7.60 13.66 4.04
C PHE A 91 -8.44 13.66 2.76
N ASP A 92 -8.23 12.68 1.85
CA ASP A 92 -9.00 12.53 0.62
C ASP A 92 -8.92 11.10 0.08
N SER A 93 -9.97 10.66 -0.67
CA SER A 93 -9.95 9.39 -1.39
C SER A 93 -11.06 9.32 -2.45
N THR A 94 -10.85 8.51 -3.49
CA THR A 94 -11.89 8.22 -4.48
C THR A 94 -13.13 7.57 -3.88
N SER A 95 -13.00 6.86 -2.76
CA SER A 95 -14.13 6.27 -2.03
C SER A 95 -15.05 7.33 -1.43
N LEU A 96 -14.52 8.49 -0.99
CA LEU A 96 -15.32 9.62 -0.49
C LEU A 96 -16.12 10.30 -1.61
N HIS A 97 -15.62 10.25 -2.85
CA HIS A 97 -16.26 10.83 -4.02
C HIS A 97 -17.20 9.86 -4.76
N GLY A 98 -17.20 8.58 -4.38
CA GLY A 98 -18.04 7.53 -4.95
C GLY A 98 -17.72 7.15 -6.41
N LYS A 99 -16.59 7.62 -6.96
CA LYS A 99 -16.14 7.35 -8.33
C LYS A 99 -14.61 7.40 -8.44
N PRO A 100 -14.02 6.66 -9.39
CA PRO A 100 -12.62 6.79 -9.74
C PRO A 100 -12.26 8.20 -10.22
N PHE A 101 -11.00 8.54 -10.12
CA PHE A 101 -10.44 9.81 -10.58
C PHE A 101 -9.77 9.64 -11.94
N ASN A 102 -10.10 10.52 -12.87
CA ASN A 102 -9.61 10.49 -14.24
C ASN A 102 -8.80 11.76 -14.51
N PHE A 103 -7.61 11.63 -15.10
CA PHE A 103 -6.77 12.75 -15.47
C PHE A 103 -5.76 12.37 -16.55
N THR A 104 -5.22 13.38 -17.25
CA THR A 104 -4.15 13.22 -18.25
C THR A 104 -2.80 13.47 -17.56
N VAL A 105 -1.92 12.47 -17.64
CA VAL A 105 -0.59 12.51 -17.02
C VAL A 105 0.28 13.58 -17.66
N GLY A 106 0.86 14.46 -16.84
CA GLY A 106 1.70 15.57 -17.30
C GLY A 106 0.94 16.82 -17.74
N ALA A 107 -0.41 16.84 -17.65
CA ALA A 107 -1.22 18.01 -17.99
C ALA A 107 -1.35 19.05 -16.86
N GLY A 108 -0.70 18.84 -15.71
CA GLY A 108 -0.77 19.74 -14.56
C GLY A 108 -2.11 19.73 -13.83
N GLN A 109 -2.92 18.70 -14.02
CA GLN A 109 -4.22 18.55 -13.36
C GLN A 109 -4.10 18.03 -11.92
N VAL A 110 -2.95 17.48 -11.58
CA VAL A 110 -2.59 16.94 -10.25
C VAL A 110 -1.26 17.52 -9.80
N ILE A 111 -0.94 17.37 -8.51
CA ILE A 111 0.35 17.80 -7.95
C ILE A 111 1.52 17.04 -8.61
N PRO A 112 2.70 17.68 -8.81
CA PRO A 112 3.82 17.10 -9.56
C PRO A 112 4.24 15.71 -9.07
N GLY A 113 4.31 15.52 -7.75
CA GLY A 113 4.68 14.22 -7.18
C GLY A 113 3.68 13.10 -7.47
N PHE A 114 2.39 13.42 -7.65
CA PHE A 114 1.37 12.43 -8.05
C PHE A 114 1.54 12.03 -9.51
N ASP A 115 1.73 13.00 -10.41
CA ASP A 115 2.03 12.77 -11.84
C ASP A 115 3.25 11.86 -12.02
N GLN A 116 4.34 12.19 -11.35
CA GLN A 116 5.58 11.40 -11.38
C GLN A 116 5.37 9.99 -10.81
N GLY A 117 4.59 9.91 -9.72
CA GLY A 117 4.35 8.67 -9.00
C GLY A 117 3.58 7.60 -9.77
N VAL A 118 2.75 7.98 -10.75
CA VAL A 118 1.98 7.05 -11.58
C VAL A 118 2.75 6.56 -12.80
N LEU A 119 3.83 7.24 -13.21
CA LEU A 119 4.61 6.85 -14.39
C LEU A 119 5.15 5.42 -14.24
N GLY A 120 5.06 4.65 -15.33
CA GLY A 120 5.49 3.27 -15.41
C GLY A 120 4.62 2.27 -14.64
N MET A 121 3.50 2.69 -14.01
CA MET A 121 2.54 1.76 -13.42
C MET A 121 1.75 1.04 -14.51
N ALA A 122 1.46 -0.24 -14.29
CA ALA A 122 0.58 -1.03 -15.14
C ALA A 122 -0.88 -0.99 -14.65
N VAL A 123 -1.83 -1.29 -15.52
CA VAL A 123 -3.25 -1.50 -15.14
C VAL A 123 -3.35 -2.59 -14.08
N GLY A 124 -4.11 -2.34 -13.00
CA GLY A 124 -4.27 -3.20 -11.83
C GLY A 124 -3.15 -3.05 -10.80
N GLN A 125 -2.05 -2.35 -11.12
CA GLN A 125 -0.96 -2.14 -10.16
C GLN A 125 -1.36 -1.13 -9.09
N THR A 126 -0.99 -1.44 -7.84
CA THR A 126 -1.10 -0.53 -6.70
C THR A 126 0.29 -0.09 -6.26
N ARG A 127 0.47 1.21 -6.04
CA ARG A 127 1.72 1.81 -5.53
C ARG A 127 1.40 2.78 -4.40
N THR A 128 2.26 2.78 -3.37
CA THR A 128 2.25 3.82 -2.35
C THR A 128 3.41 4.76 -2.61
N ILE A 129 3.12 6.06 -2.68
CA ILE A 129 4.10 7.13 -2.90
C ILE A 129 4.05 8.13 -1.76
N THR A 130 5.21 8.67 -1.40
CA THR A 130 5.34 9.76 -0.42
C THR A 130 5.78 11.01 -1.15
N ILE A 131 4.98 12.07 -1.07
CA ILE A 131 5.18 13.31 -1.80
C ILE A 131 5.53 14.41 -0.78
N PRO A 132 6.74 14.95 -0.83
CA PRO A 132 7.13 16.08 0.01
C PRO A 132 6.38 17.35 -0.41
N SER A 133 6.30 18.32 0.48
CA SER A 133 5.51 19.54 0.24
C SER A 133 5.92 20.31 -1.02
N ASN A 134 7.20 20.34 -1.37
CA ASN A 134 7.70 21.01 -2.58
C ASN A 134 7.25 20.37 -3.90
N GLU A 135 6.83 19.10 -3.86
CA GLU A 135 6.25 18.37 -5.01
C GLU A 135 4.72 18.22 -4.89
N ALA A 136 4.14 18.85 -3.85
CA ALA A 136 2.71 18.87 -3.54
C ALA A 136 2.14 20.29 -3.63
N TYR A 137 1.74 20.86 -2.50
CA TYR A 137 1.11 22.20 -2.40
C TYR A 137 2.10 23.31 -2.01
N GLY A 138 3.38 23.03 -2.04
CA GLY A 138 4.45 23.95 -1.67
C GLY A 138 4.69 24.04 -0.15
N PRO A 139 5.78 24.69 0.26
CA PRO A 139 6.04 25.00 1.66
C PRO A 139 5.03 26.05 2.19
N VAL A 140 4.89 26.13 3.50
CA VAL A 140 4.17 27.24 4.14
C VAL A 140 4.87 28.56 3.79
N ASN A 141 4.09 29.52 3.30
CA ASN A 141 4.57 30.88 3.03
C ASN A 141 4.26 31.77 4.26
N PRO A 142 5.27 32.20 5.02
CA PRO A 142 5.08 33.05 6.20
C PRO A 142 4.40 34.40 5.88
N ALA A 143 4.53 34.90 4.65
CA ALA A 143 3.89 36.16 4.23
C ALA A 143 2.35 36.05 4.12
N LEU A 144 1.80 34.83 4.08
CA LEU A 144 0.37 34.55 4.10
C LEU A 144 -0.18 34.32 5.53
N ILE A 145 0.65 34.47 6.55
CA ILE A 145 0.24 34.40 7.96
C ILE A 145 0.16 35.81 8.50
N ILE A 146 -1.08 36.37 8.56
CA ILE A 146 -1.33 37.78 8.72
C ILE A 146 -2.02 38.07 10.06
N PRO A 147 -1.46 38.94 10.92
CA PRO A 147 -2.15 39.44 12.09
C PRO A 147 -3.22 40.47 11.67
N VAL A 148 -4.48 40.20 12.01
CA VAL A 148 -5.64 41.07 11.74
C VAL A 148 -6.14 41.63 13.07
N PRO A 149 -6.33 42.95 13.20
CA PRO A 149 -6.86 43.53 14.44
C PRO A 149 -8.25 42.99 14.78
N ILE A 150 -8.54 42.75 16.07
CA ILE A 150 -9.83 42.24 16.52
C ILE A 150 -10.98 43.19 16.12
N SER A 151 -10.71 44.48 16.04
CA SER A 151 -11.69 45.50 15.60
C SER A 151 -12.18 45.29 14.16
N ALA A 152 -11.39 44.62 13.30
CA ALA A 152 -11.77 44.34 11.92
C ALA A 152 -12.89 43.30 11.80
N PHE A 153 -13.13 42.50 12.83
CA PHE A 153 -14.17 41.48 12.83
C PHE A 153 -15.55 41.97 13.26
N ALA A 154 -15.77 43.33 13.28
CA ALA A 154 -17.06 43.95 13.54
C ALA A 154 -17.78 43.46 14.81
N GLY A 155 -17.05 43.16 15.89
CA GLY A 155 -17.58 42.65 17.15
C GLY A 155 -17.89 41.16 17.18
N GLN A 156 -17.63 40.41 16.13
CA GLN A 156 -17.73 38.95 16.13
C GLN A 156 -16.69 38.35 17.06
N LYS A 157 -17.06 37.30 17.78
CA LYS A 157 -16.12 36.52 18.58
C LYS A 157 -15.31 35.62 17.65
N VAL A 158 -13.98 35.83 17.61
CA VAL A 158 -13.05 35.07 16.79
C VAL A 158 -12.45 33.95 17.63
N LYS A 159 -12.43 32.73 17.11
CA LYS A 159 -11.83 31.55 17.77
C LYS A 159 -10.81 30.87 16.87
N VAL A 160 -9.81 30.25 17.49
CA VAL A 160 -8.85 29.43 16.76
C VAL A 160 -9.57 28.27 16.04
N GLY A 161 -9.20 28.08 14.76
CA GLY A 161 -9.80 27.08 13.87
C GLY A 161 -10.98 27.59 13.05
N GLU A 162 -11.52 28.79 13.33
CA GLU A 162 -12.54 29.41 12.48
C GLU A 162 -11.93 29.92 11.17
N SER A 163 -12.72 29.88 10.08
CA SER A 163 -12.32 30.40 8.76
C SER A 163 -13.05 31.69 8.44
N PHE A 164 -12.30 32.68 8.00
CA PHE A 164 -12.84 33.95 7.52
C PHE A 164 -12.48 34.19 6.07
N GLY A 165 -13.47 34.54 5.26
CA GLY A 165 -13.27 34.86 3.85
C GLY A 165 -13.03 36.35 3.67
N GLU A 166 -12.04 36.74 2.88
CA GLU A 166 -11.79 38.10 2.44
C GLU A 166 -11.84 38.23 0.93
N ASN A 167 -12.43 39.26 0.41
CA ASN A 167 -12.50 39.53 -1.04
C ASN A 167 -11.24 40.28 -1.48
N VAL A 168 -10.36 39.56 -2.17
CA VAL A 168 -9.13 40.13 -2.74
C VAL A 168 -9.28 40.17 -4.25
N SER A 169 -9.40 41.36 -4.82
CA SER A 169 -9.50 41.58 -6.28
C SER A 169 -10.62 40.74 -6.96
N GLY A 170 -11.78 40.61 -6.29
CA GLY A 170 -12.95 39.88 -6.82
C GLY A 170 -12.95 38.39 -6.52
N HIS A 171 -11.92 37.87 -5.86
CA HIS A 171 -11.83 36.46 -5.41
C HIS A 171 -11.93 36.40 -3.89
N VAL A 172 -12.75 35.48 -3.37
CA VAL A 172 -12.82 35.26 -1.93
C VAL A 172 -11.71 34.28 -1.56
N VAL A 173 -10.75 34.74 -0.74
CA VAL A 173 -9.73 33.93 -0.11
C VAL A 173 -10.12 33.65 1.34
N TYR A 174 -9.91 32.42 1.81
CA TYR A 174 -10.24 32.02 3.17
C TYR A 174 -8.97 31.86 3.99
N GLY A 175 -8.92 32.57 5.13
CA GLY A 175 -7.88 32.41 6.13
C GLY A 175 -8.41 31.66 7.35
N VAL A 176 -7.61 30.76 7.89
CA VAL A 176 -7.91 30.03 9.13
C VAL A 176 -7.25 30.73 10.30
N VAL A 177 -7.99 30.98 11.36
CA VAL A 177 -7.46 31.58 12.60
C VAL A 177 -6.54 30.59 13.30
N THR A 178 -5.27 30.93 13.43
CA THR A 178 -4.25 30.10 14.09
C THR A 178 -3.95 30.53 15.53
N SER A 179 -4.16 31.82 15.84
CA SER A 179 -4.05 32.33 17.20
C SER A 179 -4.95 33.57 17.40
N VAL A 180 -5.34 33.82 18.65
CA VAL A 180 -6.11 35.00 19.05
C VAL A 180 -5.51 35.56 20.33
N ASN A 181 -5.28 36.84 20.38
CA ASN A 181 -4.91 37.60 21.58
C ASN A 181 -5.85 38.79 21.80
N THR A 182 -5.58 39.65 22.77
CA THR A 182 -6.45 40.81 23.09
C THR A 182 -6.55 41.85 22.00
N THR A 183 -5.60 41.94 21.07
CA THR A 183 -5.49 42.97 20.04
C THR A 183 -5.66 42.44 18.63
N ASN A 184 -5.20 41.23 18.35
CA ASN A 184 -5.15 40.63 17.01
C ASN A 184 -5.60 39.18 17.01
N ALA A 185 -6.16 38.75 15.86
CA ALA A 185 -6.24 37.34 15.45
C ALA A 185 -5.21 37.09 14.32
N THR A 186 -4.48 36.03 14.38
CA THR A 186 -3.57 35.62 13.28
C THR A 186 -4.33 34.69 12.35
N LEU A 187 -4.41 35.05 11.08
CA LEU A 187 -5.04 34.27 10.02
C LEU A 187 -3.95 33.68 9.12
N ASP A 188 -4.07 32.39 8.83
CA ASP A 188 -3.24 31.68 7.86
C ASP A 188 -4.02 31.48 6.57
N PHE A 189 -3.57 32.14 5.50
CA PHE A 189 -4.14 32.05 4.15
C PHE A 189 -3.40 31.04 3.26
N ASN A 190 -2.48 30.26 3.80
CA ASN A 190 -1.84 29.19 3.04
C ASN A 190 -2.87 28.13 2.61
N PRO A 191 -2.65 27.43 1.48
CA PRO A 191 -3.42 26.24 1.17
C PRO A 191 -3.41 25.25 2.33
N PRO A 192 -4.53 24.57 2.65
CA PRO A 192 -4.63 23.69 3.84
C PRO A 192 -3.61 22.56 3.89
N LEU A 193 -3.07 22.16 2.73
CA LEU A 193 -2.06 21.11 2.60
C LEU A 193 -0.62 21.65 2.41
N ALA A 194 -0.43 22.97 2.42
CA ALA A 194 0.92 23.56 2.35
C ALA A 194 1.80 23.08 3.52
N GLY A 195 3.08 22.84 3.24
CA GLY A 195 4.07 22.37 4.21
C GLY A 195 3.91 20.91 4.62
N LYS A 196 2.88 20.21 4.15
CA LYS A 196 2.62 18.82 4.56
C LYS A 196 3.23 17.83 3.57
N THR A 197 3.85 16.79 4.10
CA THR A 197 4.19 15.59 3.34
C THR A 197 2.94 14.74 3.23
N LEU A 198 2.62 14.30 2.01
CA LEU A 198 1.43 13.53 1.69
C LEU A 198 1.81 12.11 1.27
N ILE A 199 0.99 11.14 1.65
CA ILE A 199 1.16 9.74 1.27
C ILE A 199 -0.08 9.34 0.46
N PHE A 200 0.14 8.86 -0.77
CA PHE A 200 -0.94 8.36 -1.61
C PHE A 200 -0.75 6.87 -1.91
N LYS A 201 -1.78 6.09 -1.67
CA LYS A 201 -1.91 4.73 -2.19
C LYS A 201 -2.77 4.80 -3.43
N ILE A 202 -2.19 4.47 -4.60
CA ILE A 202 -2.81 4.64 -5.92
C ILE A 202 -2.93 3.29 -6.60
N THR A 203 -4.08 3.00 -7.20
CA THR A 203 -4.31 1.81 -8.06
C THR A 203 -4.75 2.30 -9.42
N VAL A 204 -4.02 1.92 -10.48
CA VAL A 204 -4.39 2.24 -11.88
C VAL A 204 -5.49 1.28 -12.33
N LEU A 205 -6.62 1.81 -12.80
CA LEU A 205 -7.77 1.02 -13.27
C LEU A 205 -7.76 0.87 -14.78
N SER A 206 -7.44 1.95 -15.51
CA SER A 206 -7.37 1.94 -16.97
C SER A 206 -6.35 2.95 -17.49
N ILE A 207 -5.87 2.73 -18.72
CA ILE A 207 -4.96 3.61 -19.46
C ILE A 207 -5.56 3.79 -20.85
N GLN A 208 -5.86 5.03 -21.23
CA GLN A 208 -6.34 5.43 -22.55
C GLN A 208 -5.29 6.33 -23.21
N LYS A 209 -5.04 6.10 -24.50
CA LYS A 209 -4.09 6.90 -25.31
C LYS A 209 -4.82 7.99 -26.05
#